data_f95a252744b3192b89921df41f43e787
#
_entry.id   f95a252744b3192b89921df41f43e787
#
_cell.length_a   1.000
_cell.length_b   1.000
_cell.length_c   1.000
_cell.angle_alpha   90.00
_cell.angle_beta   90.00
_cell.angle_gamma   90.00
#
_symmetry.space_group_name_H-M   'P 1'
#
loop_
_entity.id
_entity.type
_entity.pdbx_description
1 polymer ?
#
loop_
_entity_poly.entity_id
_entity_poly.type
_entity_poly.pdbx_seq_one_letter_code
_entity_poly.pdbx_strand_id
1 'polypeptide(L)'
;MTTQADPLRLDSMLCFAVYAAGHAFTRFYKPRLDALGITYPQYLVFMVLWEADGITVKALGDRLFLDSGTITPLVKRLEARGLLRRQRDDEDERQVRIFLTPEGRGLRAKALAVPLAVGEALGGEAADGDALRESLHLLRQRLDAAS
;
A
#
# COMPACT_ATOMS: atom_id res chain seq x y z
N MET A 1 37.24 10.06 22.01
CA MET A 1 36.89 8.66 21.79
C MET A 1 35.43 8.60 21.34
N THR A 2 35.20 8.32 20.09
CA THR A 2 33.86 7.98 19.59
C THR A 2 33.55 6.58 20.09
N THR A 3 32.68 6.48 21.09
CA THR A 3 32.12 5.20 21.51
C THR A 3 31.34 4.70 20.31
N GLN A 4 31.87 3.71 19.63
CA GLN A 4 31.16 3.06 18.53
C GLN A 4 29.86 2.50 19.12
N ALA A 5 28.72 3.01 18.67
CA ALA A 5 27.44 2.54 19.18
C ALA A 5 27.34 1.04 18.91
N ASP A 6 26.94 0.28 19.93
CA ASP A 6 26.70 -1.16 19.79
C ASP A 6 25.69 -1.39 18.67
N PRO A 7 26.06 -2.09 17.58
CA PRO A 7 25.18 -2.30 16.44
C PRO A 7 23.96 -3.16 16.77
N LEU A 8 23.93 -3.83 17.93
CA LEU A 8 22.79 -4.63 18.38
C LEU A 8 21.87 -3.88 19.35
N ARG A 9 22.10 -2.60 19.57
CA ARG A 9 21.19 -1.78 20.39
C ARG A 9 19.92 -1.46 19.58
N LEU A 10 18.77 -1.75 20.15
CA LEU A 10 17.47 -1.51 19.51
C LEU A 10 17.28 -0.06 19.07
N ASP A 11 17.65 0.88 19.93
CA ASP A 11 17.51 2.32 19.66
C ASP A 11 18.35 2.82 18.49
N SER A 12 19.38 2.05 18.09
CA SER A 12 20.26 2.38 16.96
C SER A 12 19.82 1.73 15.66
N MET A 13 18.76 0.89 15.67
CA MET A 13 18.34 0.11 14.53
C MET A 13 17.35 0.89 13.67
N LEU A 14 17.80 1.25 12.46
CA LEU A 14 16.92 1.89 11.47
C LEU A 14 15.72 1.01 11.11
N CYS A 15 15.96 -0.30 10.93
CA CYS A 15 14.87 -1.25 10.58
C CYS A 15 13.80 -1.29 11.67
N PHE A 16 14.16 -1.18 12.95
CA PHE A 16 13.18 -1.11 14.03
C PHE A 16 12.36 0.18 13.97
N ALA A 17 12.99 1.31 13.67
CA ALA A 17 12.26 2.59 13.51
C ALA A 17 11.24 2.51 12.38
N VAL A 18 11.63 1.93 11.24
CA VAL A 18 10.71 1.71 10.10
C VAL A 18 9.58 0.77 10.49
N TYR A 19 9.90 -0.33 11.15
CA TYR A 19 8.93 -1.31 11.63
C TYR A 19 7.91 -0.68 12.60
N ALA A 20 8.38 0.06 13.60
CA ALA A 20 7.54 0.73 14.59
C ALA A 20 6.63 1.78 13.94
N ALA A 21 7.17 2.58 13.01
CA ALA A 21 6.40 3.56 12.26
C ALA A 21 5.33 2.88 11.40
N GLY A 22 5.67 1.78 10.72
CA GLY A 22 4.72 1.00 9.93
C GLY A 22 3.57 0.46 10.78
N HIS A 23 3.85 -0.04 11.97
CA HIS A 23 2.81 -0.49 12.91
C HIS A 23 1.94 0.66 13.41
N ALA A 24 2.53 1.84 13.64
CA ALA A 24 1.77 3.03 14.03
C ALA A 24 0.78 3.43 12.91
N PHE A 25 1.21 3.39 11.65
CA PHE A 25 0.33 3.59 10.51
C PHE A 25 -0.82 2.58 10.48
N THR A 26 -0.52 1.30 10.66
CA THR A 26 -1.53 0.24 10.68
C THR A 26 -2.59 0.51 11.76
N ARG A 27 -2.17 0.86 12.97
CA ARG A 27 -3.11 1.19 14.06
C ARG A 27 -3.94 2.43 13.75
N PHE A 28 -3.34 3.43 13.11
CA PHE A 28 -4.05 4.67 12.75
C PHE A 28 -5.09 4.42 11.65
N TYR A 29 -4.73 3.63 10.63
CA TYR A 29 -5.61 3.31 9.51
C TYR A 29 -6.78 2.41 9.90
N LYS A 30 -6.57 1.48 10.84
CA LYS A 30 -7.52 0.40 11.12
C LYS A 30 -8.96 0.88 11.36
N PRO A 31 -9.25 1.80 12.30
CA PRO A 31 -10.64 2.21 12.53
C PRO A 31 -11.25 2.93 11.34
N ARG A 32 -10.43 3.63 10.57
CA ARG A 32 -10.88 4.38 9.38
C ARG A 32 -11.20 3.45 8.22
N LEU A 33 -10.39 2.43 8.01
CA LEU A 33 -10.60 1.43 6.97
C LEU A 33 -11.67 0.41 7.36
N ASP A 34 -11.81 0.08 8.64
CA ASP A 34 -12.91 -0.75 9.14
C ASP A 34 -14.27 -0.11 8.81
N ALA A 35 -14.37 1.22 8.89
CA ALA A 35 -15.57 1.95 8.48
C ALA A 35 -15.89 1.79 6.99
N LEU A 36 -14.89 1.54 6.16
CA LEU A 36 -15.04 1.25 4.73
C LEU A 36 -15.17 -0.26 4.45
N GLY A 37 -14.95 -1.10 5.45
CA GLY A 37 -14.98 -2.55 5.33
C GLY A 37 -13.80 -3.15 4.57
N ILE A 38 -12.65 -2.48 4.54
CA ILE A 38 -11.46 -2.94 3.83
C ILE A 38 -10.23 -2.93 4.74
N THR A 39 -9.24 -3.75 4.39
CA THR A 39 -7.92 -3.77 5.04
C THR A 39 -6.99 -2.75 4.37
N TYR A 40 -5.84 -2.46 4.99
CA TYR A 40 -4.85 -1.56 4.41
C TYR A 40 -4.31 -2.09 3.06
N PRO A 41 -3.92 -3.37 2.91
CA PRO A 41 -3.52 -3.88 1.60
C PRO A 41 -4.61 -3.75 0.54
N GLN A 42 -5.88 -3.99 0.89
CA GLN A 42 -7.02 -3.79 -0.01
C GLN A 42 -7.19 -2.32 -0.41
N TYR A 43 -7.01 -1.42 0.54
CA TYR A 43 -7.02 0.02 0.28
C TYR A 43 -5.96 0.41 -0.75
N LEU A 44 -4.73 -0.15 -0.65
CA LEU A 44 -3.68 0.09 -1.64
C LEU A 44 -4.07 -0.41 -3.03
N VAL A 45 -4.71 -1.56 -3.13
CA VAL A 45 -5.25 -2.08 -4.40
C VAL A 45 -6.23 -1.09 -5.01
N PHE A 46 -7.17 -0.59 -4.21
CA PHE A 46 -8.13 0.41 -4.68
C PHE A 46 -7.47 1.71 -5.13
N MET A 47 -6.48 2.19 -4.41
CA MET A 47 -5.76 3.42 -4.78
C MET A 47 -5.16 3.29 -6.18
N VAL A 48 -4.57 2.15 -6.51
CA VAL A 48 -4.03 1.90 -7.85
C VAL A 48 -5.15 1.84 -8.88
N LEU A 49 -6.24 1.12 -8.60
CA LEU A 49 -7.35 0.96 -9.55
C LEU A 49 -8.16 2.24 -9.76
N TRP A 50 -8.30 3.07 -8.73
CA TRP A 50 -8.94 4.38 -8.90
C TRP A 50 -8.13 5.31 -9.80
N GLU A 51 -6.82 5.12 -9.85
CA GLU A 51 -5.92 5.85 -10.73
C GLU A 51 -5.88 5.27 -12.14
N ALA A 52 -5.82 3.93 -12.24
CA ALA A 52 -5.66 3.20 -13.51
C ALA A 52 -6.43 1.88 -13.47
N ASP A 53 -7.72 1.92 -13.80
CA ASP A 53 -8.57 0.72 -13.86
C ASP A 53 -8.15 -0.20 -15.02
N GLY A 54 -8.44 -1.48 -14.89
CA GLY A 54 -8.19 -2.45 -15.96
C GLY A 54 -6.74 -2.90 -16.11
N ILE A 55 -5.91 -2.70 -15.10
CA ILE A 55 -4.51 -3.17 -15.12
C ILE A 55 -4.42 -4.67 -14.87
N THR A 56 -3.30 -5.26 -15.26
CA THR A 56 -3.04 -6.68 -14.99
C THR A 56 -2.69 -6.91 -13.53
N VAL A 57 -2.89 -8.14 -13.05
CA VAL A 57 -2.46 -8.57 -11.71
C VAL A 57 -0.95 -8.32 -11.52
N LYS A 58 -0.15 -8.61 -12.56
CA LYS A 58 1.29 -8.36 -12.54
C LYS A 58 1.61 -6.89 -12.37
N ALA A 59 0.99 -6.00 -13.15
CA ALA A 59 1.20 -4.55 -13.05
C ALA A 59 0.80 -4.01 -11.68
N LEU A 60 -0.30 -4.52 -11.11
CA LEU A 60 -0.72 -4.16 -9.76
C LEU A 60 0.33 -4.55 -8.73
N GLY A 61 0.85 -5.78 -8.81
CA GLY A 61 1.90 -6.25 -7.92
C GLY A 61 3.18 -5.41 -8.02
N ASP A 62 3.59 -5.07 -9.24
CA ASP A 62 4.75 -4.22 -9.49
C ASP A 62 4.57 -2.83 -8.85
N ARG A 63 3.38 -2.24 -8.97
CA ARG A 63 3.06 -0.94 -8.35
C ARG A 63 3.12 -0.99 -6.82
N LEU A 64 2.69 -2.09 -6.22
CA LEU A 64 2.62 -2.26 -4.76
C LEU A 64 3.85 -2.95 -4.16
N PHE A 65 4.82 -3.34 -4.99
CA PHE A 65 6.00 -4.12 -4.58
C PHE A 65 5.62 -5.43 -3.89
N LEU A 66 4.59 -6.09 -4.41
CA LEU A 66 4.09 -7.37 -3.91
C LEU A 66 4.06 -8.38 -5.05
N ASP A 67 4.33 -9.63 -4.74
CA ASP A 67 4.26 -10.73 -5.72
C ASP A 67 2.80 -11.14 -6.00
N SER A 68 2.62 -11.88 -7.08
CA SER A 68 1.29 -12.37 -7.49
C SER A 68 0.68 -13.33 -6.46
N GLY A 69 1.51 -14.06 -5.72
CA GLY A 69 1.05 -14.94 -4.64
C GLY A 69 0.39 -14.17 -3.50
N THR A 70 0.80 -12.93 -3.27
CA THR A 70 0.18 -12.04 -2.28
C THR A 70 -1.01 -11.29 -2.86
N ILE A 71 -0.90 -10.80 -4.09
CA ILE A 71 -1.95 -9.99 -4.74
C ILE A 71 -3.18 -10.82 -5.07
N THR A 72 -3.02 -12.01 -5.60
CA THR A 72 -4.15 -12.85 -6.07
C THR A 72 -5.18 -13.13 -4.97
N PRO A 73 -4.79 -13.55 -3.74
CA PRO A 73 -5.79 -13.73 -2.67
C PRO A 73 -6.50 -12.43 -2.29
N LEU A 74 -5.81 -11.28 -2.29
CA LEU A 74 -6.43 -9.99 -2.00
C LEU A 74 -7.53 -9.67 -3.02
N VAL A 75 -7.20 -9.82 -4.30
CA VAL A 75 -8.13 -9.55 -5.40
C VAL A 75 -9.33 -10.50 -5.36
N LYS A 76 -9.09 -11.80 -5.11
CA LYS A 76 -10.17 -12.79 -4.99
C LYS A 76 -11.16 -12.45 -3.89
N ARG A 77 -10.67 -12.01 -2.73
CA ARG A 77 -11.54 -11.60 -1.61
C ARG A 77 -12.38 -10.37 -1.96
N LEU A 78 -11.80 -9.41 -2.67
CA LEU A 78 -12.52 -8.20 -3.09
C LEU A 78 -13.54 -8.53 -4.20
N GLU A 79 -13.21 -9.46 -5.09
CA GLU A 79 -14.15 -9.95 -6.10
C GLU A 79 -15.35 -10.67 -5.45
N ALA A 80 -15.08 -11.52 -4.46
CA ALA A 80 -16.14 -12.21 -3.71
C ALA A 80 -17.11 -11.25 -3.01
N ARG A 81 -16.65 -10.05 -2.68
CA ARG A 81 -17.46 -8.99 -2.08
C ARG A 81 -18.15 -8.08 -3.11
N GLY A 82 -17.97 -8.34 -4.39
CA GLY A 82 -18.56 -7.54 -5.45
C GLY A 82 -17.92 -6.17 -5.68
N LEU A 83 -16.69 -5.96 -5.22
CA LEU A 83 -15.99 -4.67 -5.35
C LEU A 83 -15.06 -4.62 -6.55
N LEU A 84 -14.59 -5.77 -7.01
CA LEU A 84 -13.75 -5.95 -8.19
C LEU A 84 -14.28 -7.09 -9.03
N ARG A 85 -13.86 -7.15 -10.28
CA ARG A 85 -13.99 -8.34 -11.13
C ARG A 85 -12.66 -8.62 -11.83
N ARG A 86 -12.36 -9.88 -12.03
CA ARG A 86 -11.21 -10.35 -12.79
C ARG A 86 -11.65 -10.80 -14.17
N GLN A 87 -10.83 -10.50 -15.17
CA GLN A 87 -11.09 -10.91 -16.54
C GLN A 87 -9.77 -11.31 -17.19
N ARG A 88 -9.75 -12.46 -17.85
CA ARG A 88 -8.60 -12.84 -18.66
C ARG A 88 -8.43 -11.84 -19.79
N ASP A 89 -7.16 -11.50 -20.11
CA ASP A 89 -6.88 -10.61 -21.21
C ASP A 89 -7.23 -11.29 -22.53
N ASP A 90 -7.95 -10.58 -23.43
CA ASP A 90 -8.34 -11.09 -24.72
C ASP A 90 -7.15 -11.37 -25.65
N GLU A 91 -6.06 -10.61 -25.49
CA GLU A 91 -4.85 -10.74 -26.31
C GLU A 91 -3.84 -11.74 -25.74
N ASP A 92 -3.78 -11.90 -24.42
CA ASP A 92 -2.88 -12.84 -23.74
C ASP A 92 -3.60 -13.49 -22.57
N GLU A 93 -4.12 -14.71 -22.77
CA GLU A 93 -4.87 -15.48 -21.79
C GLU A 93 -4.09 -15.82 -20.50
N ARG A 94 -2.76 -15.67 -20.52
CA ARG A 94 -1.92 -15.86 -19.33
C ARG A 94 -2.03 -14.68 -18.38
N GLN A 95 -2.54 -13.54 -18.84
CA GLN A 95 -2.71 -12.33 -18.05
C GLN A 95 -4.15 -12.19 -17.57
N VAL A 96 -4.31 -11.75 -16.33
CA VAL A 96 -5.60 -11.43 -15.73
C VAL A 96 -5.64 -9.93 -15.46
N ARG A 97 -6.69 -9.27 -15.96
CA ARG A 97 -6.96 -7.86 -15.69
C ARG A 97 -7.96 -7.71 -14.57
N ILE A 98 -7.85 -6.60 -13.85
CA ILE A 98 -8.70 -6.28 -12.71
C ILE A 98 -9.47 -5.01 -13.01
N PHE A 99 -10.77 -5.07 -12.81
CA PHE A 99 -11.67 -3.94 -13.04
C PHE A 99 -12.47 -3.63 -11.78
N LEU A 100 -12.68 -2.36 -11.51
CA LEU A 100 -13.60 -1.92 -10.48
C LEU A 100 -15.05 -2.21 -10.90
N THR A 101 -15.86 -2.66 -9.94
CA THR A 101 -17.31 -2.63 -10.09
C THR A 101 -17.82 -1.22 -9.77
N PRO A 102 -19.11 -0.90 -10.06
CA PRO A 102 -19.69 0.37 -9.61
C PRO A 102 -19.55 0.59 -8.10
N GLU A 103 -19.70 -0.46 -7.30
CA GLU A 103 -19.52 -0.43 -5.85
C GLU A 103 -18.07 -0.11 -5.47
N GLY A 104 -17.10 -0.71 -6.14
CA GLY A 104 -15.68 -0.43 -5.93
C GLY A 104 -15.31 1.01 -6.29
N ARG A 105 -15.87 1.54 -7.37
CA ARG A 105 -15.71 2.96 -7.73
C ARG A 105 -16.33 3.89 -6.70
N GLY A 106 -17.48 3.53 -6.16
CA GLY A 106 -18.20 4.32 -5.17
C GLY A 106 -17.46 4.48 -3.84
N LEU A 107 -16.58 3.53 -3.50
CA LEU A 107 -15.76 3.64 -2.28
C LEU A 107 -14.80 4.81 -2.29
N ARG A 108 -14.38 5.29 -3.46
CA ARG A 108 -13.41 6.37 -3.58
C ARG A 108 -13.86 7.64 -2.86
N ALA A 109 -15.11 8.03 -3.01
CA ALA A 109 -15.62 9.23 -2.35
C ALA A 109 -15.52 9.15 -0.83
N LYS A 110 -15.82 7.98 -0.25
CA LYS A 110 -15.72 7.74 1.18
C LYS A 110 -14.28 7.64 1.65
N ALA A 111 -13.39 7.12 0.79
CA ALA A 111 -11.97 6.94 1.11
C ALA A 111 -11.18 8.26 1.14
N LEU A 112 -11.69 9.34 0.55
CA LEU A 112 -11.00 10.64 0.54
C LEU A 112 -10.71 11.18 1.94
N ALA A 113 -11.52 10.85 2.93
CA ALA A 113 -11.32 11.27 4.32
C ALA A 113 -10.06 10.64 4.95
N VAL A 114 -9.60 9.49 4.45
CA VAL A 114 -8.47 8.76 5.02
C VAL A 114 -7.15 9.51 4.84
N PRO A 115 -6.72 9.88 3.61
CA PRO A 115 -5.47 10.63 3.45
C PRO A 115 -5.51 12.01 4.10
N LEU A 116 -6.66 12.64 4.18
CA LEU A 116 -6.81 13.92 4.88
C LEU A 116 -6.55 13.75 6.38
N ALA A 117 -7.07 12.70 6.99
CA ALA A 117 -6.83 12.40 8.40
C ALA A 117 -5.35 12.08 8.68
N VAL A 118 -4.70 11.36 7.78
CA VAL A 118 -3.25 11.07 7.88
C VAL A 118 -2.44 12.37 7.83
N GLY A 119 -2.72 13.22 6.85
CA GLY A 119 -2.05 14.51 6.70
C GLY A 119 -2.19 15.38 7.94
N GLU A 120 -3.38 15.44 8.51
CA GLU A 120 -3.65 16.19 9.74
C GLU A 120 -2.87 15.61 10.93
N ALA A 121 -2.88 14.29 11.09
CA ALA A 121 -2.15 13.60 12.17
C ALA A 121 -0.64 13.80 12.08
N LEU A 122 -0.10 13.96 10.89
CA LEU A 122 1.34 14.21 10.64
C LEU A 122 1.71 15.70 10.69
N GLY A 123 0.79 16.58 11.10
CA GLY A 123 1.06 18.01 11.30
C GLY A 123 0.81 18.89 10.07
N GLY A 124 0.27 18.35 8.98
CA GLY A 124 -0.13 19.11 7.80
C GLY A 124 1.02 19.62 6.94
N GLU A 125 2.27 19.25 7.21
CA GLU A 125 3.44 19.70 6.45
C GLU A 125 3.79 18.72 5.32
N ALA A 126 3.33 19.04 4.12
CA ALA A 126 3.57 18.21 2.94
C ALA A 126 5.06 18.11 2.57
N ALA A 127 5.85 19.15 2.82
CA ALA A 127 7.26 19.20 2.46
C ALA A 127 8.10 18.15 3.20
N ASP A 128 7.90 17.99 4.51
CA ASP A 128 8.61 16.98 5.32
C ASP A 128 8.17 15.56 4.95
N GLY A 129 6.89 15.38 4.66
CA GLY A 129 6.36 14.10 4.19
C GLY A 129 6.96 13.67 2.86
N ASP A 130 7.15 14.58 1.93
CA ASP A 130 7.74 14.29 0.62
C ASP A 130 9.22 13.87 0.75
N ALA A 131 10.01 14.57 1.57
CA ALA A 131 11.42 14.25 1.81
C ALA A 131 11.57 12.87 2.46
N LEU A 132 10.76 12.56 3.46
CA LEU A 132 10.78 11.26 4.14
C LEU A 132 10.36 10.14 3.18
N ARG A 133 9.31 10.34 2.38
CA ARG A 133 8.86 9.36 1.39
C ARG A 133 9.97 9.03 0.41
N GLU A 134 10.67 10.05 -0.11
CA GLU A 134 11.80 9.86 -1.03
C GLU A 134 12.93 9.07 -0.36
N SER A 135 13.27 9.38 0.88
CA SER A 135 14.31 8.65 1.64
C SER A 135 13.93 7.18 1.82
N LEU A 136 12.67 6.89 2.11
CA LEU A 136 12.17 5.51 2.26
C LEU A 136 12.18 4.75 0.92
N HIS A 137 11.86 5.42 -0.19
CA HIS A 137 11.97 4.81 -1.53
C HIS A 137 13.42 4.43 -1.85
N LEU A 138 14.38 5.29 -1.58
CA LEU A 138 15.80 5.00 -1.77
C LEU A 138 16.26 3.84 -0.89
N LEU A 139 15.82 3.82 0.36
CA LEU A 139 16.09 2.72 1.29
C LEU A 139 15.60 1.39 0.72
N ARG A 140 14.35 1.33 0.26
CA ARG A 140 13.76 0.14 -0.34
C ARG A 140 14.56 -0.31 -1.57
N GLN A 141 14.87 0.61 -2.49
CA GLN A 141 15.61 0.30 -3.71
C GLN A 141 16.98 -0.30 -3.40
N ARG A 142 17.69 0.23 -2.39
CA ARG A 142 19.00 -0.30 -1.97
C ARG A 142 18.89 -1.70 -1.41
N LEU A 143 17.86 -1.97 -0.61
CA LEU A 143 17.63 -3.30 -0.04
C LEU A 143 17.25 -4.31 -1.12
N ASP A 144 16.36 -3.92 -2.04
CA ASP A 144 15.96 -4.78 -3.17
C ASP A 144 17.15 -5.13 -4.06
N ALA A 145 18.03 -4.18 -4.32
CA ALA A 145 19.24 -4.40 -5.14
C ALA A 145 20.27 -5.32 -4.46
N ALA A 146 20.25 -5.40 -3.13
CA ALA A 146 21.18 -6.22 -2.34
C ALA A 146 20.65 -7.63 -2.02
N SER A 147 19.40 -7.93 -2.37
CA SER A 147 18.72 -9.19 -2.05
C SER A 147 18.95 -10.28 -3.09
#